data_6a5eff170b9e06f8c52f2d6ee2e80471
#
_entry.id   6a5eff170b9e06f8c52f2d6ee2e80471
#
_cell.length_a   1.000
_cell.length_b   1.000
_cell.length_c   1.000
_cell.angle_alpha   90.00
_cell.angle_beta   90.00
_cell.angle_gamma   90.00
#
_symmetry.space_group_name_H-M   'P 1'
#
loop_
_entity.id
_entity.type
_entity.pdbx_description
1 polymer ?
#
loop_
_entity_poly.entity_id
_entity_poly.type
_entity_poly.pdbx_seq_one_letter_code
_entity_poly.pdbx_strand_id
1 'polypeptide(L)'
;MGQQALSQHRKHRGYRTQKVVAEYLKTWYPFAESTGAGRQGSDILGTPFDIEVKAVTKFSPLAWIKQIKERKSDKLSFIVLRCNGQGEKVEDYVVLLP
;
A
#
# COMPACT_ATOMS: atom_id res chain seq x y z
N MET A 1 -21.68 6.87 -17.05
CA MET A 1 -20.42 6.23 -16.76
C MET A 1 -20.66 5.05 -15.82
N GLY A 2 -20.21 3.89 -16.22
CA GLY A 2 -20.50 2.66 -15.49
C GLY A 2 -19.42 2.27 -14.51
N GLN A 3 -19.50 1.03 -14.04
CA GLN A 3 -18.57 0.44 -13.09
C GLN A 3 -17.10 0.50 -13.54
N GLN A 4 -16.87 0.53 -14.84
CA GLN A 4 -15.51 0.55 -15.40
C GLN A 4 -14.76 1.82 -15.03
N ALA A 5 -15.42 2.97 -15.05
CA ALA A 5 -14.78 4.24 -14.66
C ALA A 5 -14.44 4.27 -13.17
N LEU A 6 -15.33 3.74 -12.32
CA LEU A 6 -15.08 3.64 -10.88
C LEU A 6 -13.90 2.71 -10.59
N SER A 7 -13.80 1.59 -11.30
CA SER A 7 -12.68 0.65 -11.14
C SER A 7 -11.35 1.31 -11.50
N GLN A 8 -11.32 2.11 -12.57
CA GLN A 8 -10.11 2.82 -12.96
C GLN A 8 -9.70 3.86 -11.93
N HIS A 9 -10.64 4.63 -11.39
CA HIS A 9 -10.35 5.60 -10.33
C HIS A 9 -9.77 4.93 -9.09
N ARG A 10 -10.32 3.79 -8.70
CA ARG A 10 -9.81 3.02 -7.55
C ARG A 10 -8.39 2.52 -7.80
N LYS A 11 -8.12 2.00 -9.00
CA LYS A 11 -6.78 1.53 -9.37
C LYS A 11 -5.78 2.68 -9.37
N HIS A 12 -6.15 3.83 -9.93
CA HIS A 12 -5.27 5.00 -9.98
C HIS A 12 -4.96 5.51 -8.58
N ARG A 13 -5.94 5.54 -7.69
CA ARG A 13 -5.72 5.98 -6.31
C ARG A 13 -4.78 5.03 -5.58
N GLY A 14 -4.97 3.73 -5.73
CA GLY A 14 -4.09 2.73 -5.13
C GLY A 14 -2.66 2.86 -5.63
N TYR A 15 -2.50 2.97 -6.94
CA TYR A 15 -1.20 3.13 -7.57
C TYR A 15 -0.49 4.41 -7.13
N ARG A 16 -1.22 5.53 -7.12
CA ARG A 16 -0.67 6.81 -6.66
C ARG A 16 -0.25 6.76 -5.21
N THR A 17 -1.05 6.10 -4.38
CA THR A 17 -0.73 5.95 -2.97
C THR A 17 0.55 5.14 -2.78
N GLN A 18 0.74 4.06 -3.54
CA GLN A 18 1.99 3.32 -3.52
C GLN A 18 3.18 4.21 -3.86
N LYS A 19 3.04 5.05 -4.88
CA LYS A 19 4.12 5.95 -5.30
C LYS A 19 4.50 6.95 -4.23
N VAL A 20 3.51 7.58 -3.59
CA VAL A 20 3.83 8.57 -2.55
C VAL A 20 4.43 7.92 -1.33
N VAL A 21 4.02 6.68 -1.00
CA VAL A 21 4.64 5.93 0.09
C VAL A 21 6.09 5.62 -0.25
N ALA A 22 6.37 5.15 -1.47
CA ALA A 22 7.74 4.86 -1.90
C ALA A 22 8.62 6.10 -1.84
N GLU A 23 8.13 7.25 -2.31
CA GLU A 23 8.87 8.50 -2.25
C GLU A 23 9.19 8.91 -0.82
N TYR A 24 8.22 8.78 0.08
CA TYR A 24 8.42 9.08 1.50
C TYR A 24 9.52 8.21 2.09
N LEU A 25 9.49 6.91 1.78
CA LEU A 25 10.46 5.95 2.30
C LEU A 25 11.88 6.17 1.79
N LYS A 26 12.05 6.88 0.68
CA LYS A 26 13.39 7.17 0.14
C LYS A 26 14.26 7.97 1.09
N THR A 27 13.67 8.67 2.05
CA THR A 27 14.43 9.37 3.10
C THR A 27 15.34 8.40 3.85
N TRP A 28 14.88 7.16 4.07
CA TRP A 28 15.61 6.14 4.83
C TRP A 28 16.11 5.00 3.94
N TYR A 29 15.41 4.75 2.83
CA TYR A 29 15.71 3.66 1.91
C TYR A 29 15.75 4.24 0.49
N PRO A 30 16.93 4.72 0.04
CA PRO A 30 17.02 5.48 -1.22
C PRO A 30 16.54 4.73 -2.46
N PHE A 31 16.53 3.39 -2.42
CA PHE A 31 16.08 2.59 -3.55
C PHE A 31 14.64 2.13 -3.44
N ALA A 32 13.86 2.69 -2.50
CA ALA A 32 12.45 2.35 -2.37
C ALA A 32 11.70 2.73 -3.65
N GLU A 33 10.91 1.79 -4.17
CA GLU A 33 10.09 2.04 -5.36
C GLU A 33 8.82 1.21 -5.31
N SER A 34 7.76 1.72 -5.94
CA SER A 34 6.50 0.98 -6.03
C SER A 34 6.60 -0.10 -7.11
N THR A 35 5.94 -1.25 -6.87
CA THR A 35 5.94 -2.35 -7.84
C THR A 35 4.97 -2.12 -8.98
N GLY A 36 4.01 -1.23 -8.81
CA GLY A 36 2.97 -1.00 -9.79
C GLY A 36 1.79 -1.96 -9.64
N ALA A 37 0.78 -1.76 -10.47
CA ALA A 37 -0.46 -2.53 -10.40
C ALA A 37 -0.26 -3.96 -10.88
N GLY A 38 -0.97 -4.89 -10.25
CA GLY A 38 -1.07 -6.26 -10.72
C GLY A 38 0.04 -7.21 -10.32
N ARG A 39 1.03 -6.76 -9.57
CA ARG A 39 2.09 -7.65 -9.07
C ARG A 39 1.71 -8.25 -7.74
N GLN A 40 2.10 -9.52 -7.56
CA GLN A 40 1.96 -10.19 -6.27
C GLN A 40 3.15 -9.87 -5.37
N GLY A 41 2.94 -9.95 -4.06
CA GLY A 41 3.98 -9.68 -3.08
C GLY A 41 3.95 -8.24 -2.59
N SER A 42 5.09 -7.74 -2.13
CA SER A 42 5.20 -6.40 -1.58
C SER A 42 4.88 -5.32 -2.61
N ASP A 43 4.15 -4.30 -2.19
CA ASP A 43 3.85 -3.14 -3.03
C ASP A 43 5.03 -2.18 -3.15
N ILE A 44 5.98 -2.26 -2.23
CA ILE A 44 7.17 -1.42 -2.22
C ILE A 44 8.40 -2.31 -2.19
N LEU A 45 9.31 -2.10 -3.12
CA LEU A 45 10.61 -2.77 -3.17
C LEU A 45 11.71 -1.86 -2.64
N GLY A 46 12.88 -2.42 -2.42
CA GLY A 46 14.05 -1.64 -2.00
C GLY A 46 14.08 -1.32 -0.52
N THR A 47 13.30 -2.01 0.28
CA THR A 47 13.31 -1.89 1.74
C THR A 47 13.44 -3.29 2.37
N PRO A 48 13.81 -3.36 3.66
CA PRO A 48 13.87 -4.66 4.34
C PRO A 48 12.50 -5.20 4.78
N PHE A 49 11.41 -4.56 4.33
CA PHE A 49 10.05 -4.90 4.76
C PHE A 49 9.22 -5.45 3.60
N ASP A 50 8.19 -6.21 3.96
CA ASP A 50 7.14 -6.61 3.04
C ASP A 50 5.95 -5.68 3.29
N ILE A 51 5.75 -4.71 2.40
CA ILE A 51 4.79 -3.63 2.61
C ILE A 51 3.59 -3.77 1.69
N GLU A 52 2.40 -3.80 2.28
CA GLU A 52 1.13 -3.74 1.54
C GLU A 52 0.54 -2.34 1.73
N VAL A 53 0.21 -1.67 0.62
CA VAL A 53 -0.37 -0.34 0.67
C VAL A 53 -1.87 -0.44 0.37
N LYS A 54 -2.69 0.15 1.24
CA LYS A 54 -4.15 0.17 1.09
C LYS A 54 -4.65 1.60 1.02
N ALA A 55 -5.46 1.88 0.00
CA ALA A 55 -6.11 3.18 -0.20
C ALA A 55 -7.56 2.92 -0.59
N VAL A 56 -8.34 2.43 0.38
CA VAL A 56 -9.69 1.95 0.14
C VAL A 56 -10.67 2.67 1.06
N THR A 57 -11.93 2.72 0.63
CA THR A 57 -12.98 3.33 1.43
C THR A 57 -13.51 2.40 2.50
N LYS A 58 -13.48 1.09 2.25
CA LYS A 58 -13.94 0.09 3.21
C LYS A 58 -12.78 -0.39 4.07
N PHE A 59 -12.91 -0.19 5.37
CA PHE A 59 -11.89 -0.59 6.34
C PHE A 59 -12.07 -2.06 6.70
N SER A 60 -11.09 -2.89 6.35
CA SER A 60 -11.16 -4.35 6.57
C SER A 60 -9.81 -4.87 7.08
N PRO A 61 -9.38 -4.45 8.29
CA PRO A 61 -8.02 -4.72 8.76
C PRO A 61 -7.73 -6.22 8.94
N LEU A 62 -8.69 -7.00 9.43
CA LEU A 62 -8.46 -8.42 9.65
C LEU A 62 -8.23 -9.18 8.34
N ALA A 63 -8.98 -8.82 7.30
CA ALA A 63 -8.80 -9.42 5.99
C ALA A 63 -7.42 -9.07 5.39
N TRP A 64 -6.99 -7.83 5.57
CA TRP A 64 -5.68 -7.39 5.07
C TRP A 64 -4.53 -8.07 5.81
N ILE A 65 -4.64 -8.18 7.12
CA ILE A 65 -3.63 -8.89 7.92
C ILE A 65 -3.55 -10.36 7.51
N LYS A 66 -4.69 -11.00 7.29
CA LYS A 66 -4.72 -12.38 6.78
C LYS A 66 -4.00 -12.48 5.43
N GLN A 67 -4.26 -11.52 4.53
CA GLN A 67 -3.64 -11.48 3.22
C GLN A 67 -2.11 -11.46 3.31
N ILE A 68 -1.55 -10.58 4.14
CA ILE A 68 -0.09 -10.49 4.24
C ILE A 68 0.52 -11.69 4.96
N LYS A 69 -0.19 -12.28 5.92
CA LYS A 69 0.29 -13.49 6.59
C LYS A 69 0.36 -14.69 5.63
N GLU A 70 -0.57 -14.78 4.70
CA GLU A 70 -0.59 -15.86 3.72
C GLU A 70 0.60 -15.83 2.77
N ARG A 71 1.26 -14.69 2.60
CA ARG A 71 2.45 -14.59 1.77
C ARG A 71 3.67 -15.26 2.40
N LYS A 72 3.66 -15.47 3.72
CA LYS A 72 4.74 -16.13 4.47
C LYS A 72 6.11 -15.54 4.14
N SER A 73 6.18 -14.22 4.07
CA SER A 73 7.42 -13.52 3.81
C SER A 73 8.40 -13.71 4.97
N ASP A 74 9.69 -13.77 4.66
CA ASP A 74 10.75 -13.80 5.68
C ASP A 74 11.08 -12.40 6.21
N LYS A 75 10.42 -11.38 5.67
CA LYS A 75 10.58 -9.98 6.10
C LYS A 75 9.44 -9.59 7.02
N LEU A 76 9.68 -8.56 7.86
CA LEU A 76 8.58 -7.98 8.62
C LEU A 76 7.55 -7.41 7.66
N SER A 77 6.31 -7.90 7.77
CA SER A 77 5.21 -7.49 6.91
C SER A 77 4.29 -6.51 7.64
N PHE A 78 3.86 -5.47 6.96
CA PHE A 78 2.87 -4.55 7.53
C PHE A 78 2.07 -3.87 6.43
N ILE A 79 0.99 -3.23 6.85
CA ILE A 79 0.10 -2.52 5.95
C ILE A 79 0.25 -1.02 6.21
N VAL A 80 0.42 -0.25 5.14
CA VAL A 80 0.34 1.21 5.20
C VAL A 80 -1.02 1.59 4.67
N LEU A 81 -1.83 2.24 5.50
CA LEU A 81 -3.21 2.56 5.18
C LEU A 81 -3.39 4.07 5.01
N ARG A 82 -3.81 4.45 3.81
CA ARG A 82 -4.34 5.79 3.56
C ARG A 82 -5.82 5.76 3.86
N CYS A 83 -6.22 6.46 4.91
CA CYS A 83 -7.62 6.55 5.28
C CYS A 83 -8.37 7.50 4.37
N ASN A 84 -9.68 7.35 4.33
CA ASN A 84 -10.52 8.22 3.52
C ASN A 84 -10.34 9.68 3.95
N GLY A 85 -10.07 10.56 2.98
CA GLY A 85 -9.88 11.98 3.24
C GLY A 85 -8.47 12.42 3.57
N GLN A 86 -7.52 11.51 3.70
CA GLN A 86 -6.14 11.88 4.06
C GLN A 86 -5.33 12.49 2.92
N GLY A 87 -5.72 12.30 1.67
CA GLY A 87 -4.93 12.79 0.55
C GLY A 87 -3.58 12.10 0.45
N GLU A 88 -2.53 12.86 0.08
CA GLU A 88 -1.20 12.29 -0.14
C GLU A 88 -0.21 12.65 0.96
N LYS A 89 -0.69 12.98 2.15
CA LYS A 89 0.16 13.27 3.31
C LYS A 89 0.55 11.98 4.00
N VAL A 90 1.63 11.37 3.52
CA VAL A 90 2.07 10.05 3.98
C VAL A 90 2.36 10.03 5.48
N GLU A 91 2.85 11.13 6.03
CA GLU A 91 3.14 11.24 7.46
C GLU A 91 1.90 11.05 8.35
N ASP A 92 0.71 11.17 7.76
CA ASP A 92 -0.55 10.98 8.49
C ASP A 92 -1.14 9.58 8.29
N TYR A 93 -0.52 8.75 7.44
CA TYR A 93 -1.03 7.41 7.18
C TYR A 93 -0.83 6.51 8.41
N VAL A 94 -1.67 5.47 8.48
CA VAL A 94 -1.66 4.52 9.60
C VAL A 94 -0.94 3.25 9.19
N VAL A 95 -0.16 2.67 10.09
CA VAL A 95 0.49 1.39 9.87
C VAL A 95 -0.21 0.33 10.72
N LEU A 96 -0.54 -0.79 10.09
CA LEU A 96 -1.15 -1.94 10.76
C LEU A 96 -0.13 -3.08 10.78
N LEU A 97 0.23 -3.52 11.97
CA LEU A 97 1.13 -4.66 12.17
C LEU A 97 0.33 -5.93 12.44
N PRO A 98 0.80 -7.08 11.96
CA PRO A 98 0.17 -8.35 12.29
C PRO A 98 0.21 -8.67 13.76
#